data_15da3d4ee8ee27139cd8652f7d82735a
#
_entry.id   15da3d4ee8ee27139cd8652f7d82735a
#
_cell.length_a   1.000
_cell.length_b   1.000
_cell.length_c   1.000
_cell.angle_alpha   90.00
_cell.angle_beta   90.00
_cell.angle_gamma   90.00
#
_symmetry.space_group_name_H-M   'P 1'
#
loop_
_entity.id
_entity.type
_entity.pdbx_description
1 polymer ?
#
loop_
_entity_poly.entity_id
_entity_poly.type
_entity_poly.pdbx_seq_one_letter_code
_entity_poly.pdbx_strand_id
1 'polypeptide(L)'
;RQPSLHRMSMMVHEVRVMEGHTFRFNLAVCTPYNADFDGDEMNLHVIQGEEARAEAKILMRVQEHILTPRYGGAVIGGIHDHISGAYLLSRPETKISKRHGLEMLGNIGYTGSLPKVHKGPDGEYFMGEDLVSVIIPENIHLRFRSRSNDDVVVKNGKVSGTLDKRA
;
A
#
# COMPACT_ATOMS: atom_id res chain seq x y z
N ARG A 1 19.20 2.40 -6.86
CA ARG A 1 19.24 2.46 -8.32
C ARG A 1 19.85 3.77 -8.80
N GLN A 2 20.59 3.73 -9.89
CA GLN A 2 21.12 4.93 -10.57
C GLN A 2 20.23 5.30 -11.76
N PRO A 3 20.08 6.61 -12.05
CA PRO A 3 20.64 7.75 -11.32
C PRO A 3 19.96 7.97 -9.96
N SER A 4 20.74 8.23 -8.91
CA SER A 4 20.24 8.48 -7.55
C SER A 4 19.82 9.94 -7.42
N LEU A 5 18.61 10.27 -7.81
CA LEU A 5 18.11 11.66 -7.86
C LEU A 5 17.65 12.21 -6.50
N HIS A 6 17.37 11.34 -5.55
CA HIS A 6 16.99 11.69 -4.18
C HIS A 6 17.43 10.58 -3.20
N ARG A 7 17.36 10.86 -1.90
CA ARG A 7 17.82 9.92 -0.87
C ARG A 7 17.13 8.56 -0.90
N MET A 8 15.87 8.49 -1.31
CA MET A 8 15.08 7.25 -1.39
C MET A 8 15.48 6.34 -2.58
N SER A 9 16.35 6.81 -3.47
CA SER A 9 16.95 5.95 -4.51
C SER A 9 17.98 4.96 -3.95
N MET A 10 18.35 5.11 -2.68
CA MET A 10 19.22 4.22 -1.92
C MET A 10 18.51 3.87 -0.61
N MET A 11 18.11 2.61 -0.46
CA MET A 11 17.43 2.13 0.75
C MET A 11 18.04 0.82 1.21
N VAL A 12 17.87 0.51 2.48
CA VAL A 12 18.33 -0.74 3.07
C VAL A 12 17.17 -1.71 3.20
N HIS A 13 17.37 -2.90 2.67
CA HIS A 13 16.43 -4.01 2.72
C HIS A 13 17.01 -5.19 3.49
N GLU A 14 16.15 -5.92 4.17
CA GLU A 14 16.48 -7.25 4.64
C GLU A 14 16.40 -8.22 3.45
N VAL A 15 17.50 -8.92 3.20
CA VAL A 15 17.65 -9.78 2.01
C VAL A 15 17.24 -11.21 2.33
N ARG A 16 16.39 -11.78 1.47
CA ARG A 16 16.15 -13.22 1.40
C ARG A 16 16.86 -13.79 0.19
N VAL A 17 17.87 -14.61 0.43
CA VAL A 17 18.60 -15.30 -0.64
C VAL A 17 17.72 -16.41 -1.21
N MET A 18 17.64 -16.48 -2.54
CA MET A 18 16.87 -17.46 -3.27
C MET A 18 17.51 -17.77 -4.62
N GLU A 19 17.08 -18.82 -5.28
CA GLU A 19 17.57 -19.18 -6.60
C GLU A 19 17.19 -18.13 -7.65
N GLY A 20 18.10 -17.92 -8.62
CA GLY A 20 17.95 -16.95 -9.70
C GLY A 20 19.04 -15.86 -9.69
N HIS A 21 19.00 -15.01 -10.70
CA HIS A 21 19.99 -13.97 -10.95
C HIS A 21 19.36 -12.55 -10.99
N THR A 22 18.21 -12.37 -10.32
CA THR A 22 17.46 -11.12 -10.35
C THR A 22 17.12 -10.65 -8.95
N PHE A 23 17.00 -9.34 -8.76
CA PHE A 23 16.35 -8.77 -7.61
C PHE A 23 14.83 -8.93 -7.73
N ARG A 24 14.19 -9.22 -6.60
CA ARG A 24 12.73 -9.28 -6.49
C ARG A 24 12.31 -8.46 -5.30
N PHE A 25 11.49 -7.46 -5.51
CA PHE A 25 11.02 -6.57 -4.46
C PHE A 25 9.56 -6.17 -4.70
N ASN A 26 8.93 -5.65 -3.66
CA ASN A 26 7.53 -5.22 -3.71
C ASN A 26 7.36 -4.03 -4.66
N LEU A 27 6.27 -4.01 -5.42
CA LEU A 27 5.92 -2.93 -6.34
C LEU A 27 5.88 -1.54 -5.69
N ALA A 28 5.54 -1.45 -4.41
CA ALA A 28 5.48 -0.19 -3.68
C ALA A 28 6.79 0.60 -3.70
N VAL A 29 7.94 -0.07 -3.81
CA VAL A 29 9.26 0.57 -3.84
C VAL A 29 9.75 0.91 -5.25
N CYS A 30 8.99 0.59 -6.29
CA CYS A 30 9.33 1.01 -7.66
C CYS A 30 9.39 2.52 -7.81
N THR A 31 8.46 3.25 -7.20
CA THR A 31 8.39 4.71 -7.29
C THR A 31 9.64 5.40 -6.74
N PRO A 32 10.13 5.14 -5.52
CA PRO A 32 11.36 5.76 -5.01
C PRO A 32 12.60 5.39 -5.83
N TYR A 33 12.68 4.19 -6.36
CA TYR A 33 13.76 3.79 -7.25
C TYR A 33 13.61 4.28 -8.68
N ASN A 34 12.43 4.78 -9.05
CA ASN A 34 12.04 5.03 -10.44
C ASN A 34 12.36 3.82 -11.31
N ALA A 35 12.00 2.63 -10.83
CA ALA A 35 12.29 1.35 -11.46
C ALA A 35 11.04 0.75 -12.07
N ASP A 36 11.22 0.08 -13.19
CA ASP A 36 10.24 -0.83 -13.80
C ASP A 36 10.91 -2.17 -14.12
N PHE A 37 10.21 -3.10 -14.70
CA PHE A 37 10.69 -4.46 -14.90
C PHE A 37 10.94 -4.80 -16.38
N ASP A 38 11.30 -3.81 -17.16
CA ASP A 38 11.58 -3.95 -18.60
C ASP A 38 13.06 -4.20 -18.93
N GLY A 39 13.89 -4.43 -17.93
CA GLY A 39 15.33 -4.68 -18.06
C GLY A 39 16.20 -3.75 -17.22
N ASP A 40 15.60 -3.02 -16.28
CA ASP A 40 16.35 -2.19 -15.33
C ASP A 40 17.34 -3.00 -14.51
N GLU A 41 18.48 -2.40 -14.25
CA GLU A 41 19.52 -2.93 -13.38
C GLU A 41 19.68 -2.08 -12.11
N MET A 42 20.08 -2.72 -11.03
CA MET A 42 20.31 -2.07 -9.74
C MET A 42 21.64 -2.58 -9.13
N ASN A 43 22.18 -1.79 -8.20
CA ASN A 43 23.37 -2.16 -7.46
C ASN A 43 23.00 -2.64 -6.06
N LEU A 44 23.65 -3.73 -5.63
CA LEU A 44 23.58 -4.26 -4.28
C LEU A 44 24.90 -3.98 -3.55
N HIS A 45 24.81 -3.35 -2.39
CA HIS A 45 25.93 -3.10 -1.50
C HIS A 45 25.77 -3.91 -0.22
N VAL A 46 26.70 -4.81 0.06
CA VAL A 46 26.69 -5.61 1.29
C VAL A 46 27.48 -4.86 2.37
N ILE A 47 26.81 -4.49 3.44
CA ILE A 47 27.38 -3.67 4.51
C ILE A 47 28.21 -4.54 5.43
N GLN A 48 29.44 -4.12 5.77
CA GLN A 48 30.40 -4.90 6.58
C GLN A 48 30.76 -4.25 7.91
N GLY A 49 30.82 -2.92 7.98
CA GLY A 49 31.20 -2.20 9.21
C GLY A 49 30.02 -2.06 10.19
N GLU A 50 30.32 -2.11 11.50
CA GLU A 50 29.28 -1.96 12.54
C GLU A 50 28.65 -0.57 12.54
N GLU A 51 29.39 0.49 12.28
CA GLU A 51 28.89 1.85 12.15
C GLU A 51 27.92 1.95 10.95
N ALA A 52 28.34 1.42 9.79
CA ALA A 52 27.51 1.38 8.59
C ALA A 52 26.24 0.54 8.81
N ARG A 53 26.33 -0.57 9.54
CA ARG A 53 25.16 -1.41 9.90
C ARG A 53 24.18 -0.66 10.80
N ALA A 54 24.68 0.10 11.78
CA ALA A 54 23.84 0.92 12.66
C ALA A 54 23.11 2.01 11.88
N GLU A 55 23.80 2.73 11.00
CA GLU A 55 23.22 3.74 10.13
C GLU A 55 22.17 3.13 9.19
N ALA A 56 22.50 2.02 8.56
CA ALA A 56 21.59 1.28 7.69
C ALA A 56 20.29 0.89 8.41
N LYS A 57 20.43 0.33 9.61
CA LYS A 57 19.30 -0.17 10.41
C LYS A 57 18.42 0.94 10.97
N ILE A 58 18.96 2.12 11.25
CA ILE A 58 18.23 3.21 11.90
C ILE A 58 17.71 4.23 10.88
N LEU A 59 18.54 4.62 9.89
CA LEU A 59 18.27 5.74 9.01
C LEU A 59 17.82 5.35 7.60
N MET A 60 18.24 4.17 7.11
CA MET A 60 18.10 3.82 5.69
C MET A 60 17.04 2.76 5.40
N ARG A 61 16.33 2.26 6.40
CA ARG A 61 15.27 1.26 6.21
C ARG A 61 14.14 1.81 5.35
N VAL A 62 13.50 0.95 4.57
CA VAL A 62 12.40 1.31 3.67
C VAL A 62 11.29 2.09 4.39
N GLN A 63 10.91 1.68 5.59
CA GLN A 63 9.85 2.31 6.37
C GLN A 63 10.17 3.74 6.83
N GLU A 64 11.45 4.12 6.89
CA GLU A 64 11.86 5.50 7.19
C GLU A 64 11.75 6.42 5.97
N HIS A 65 11.45 5.85 4.81
CA HIS A 65 11.37 6.55 3.53
C HIS A 65 9.97 6.56 2.90
N ILE A 66 8.94 6.23 3.65
CA ILE A 66 7.56 6.24 3.15
C ILE A 66 7.16 7.65 2.73
N LEU A 67 7.51 8.66 3.54
CA LEU A 67 7.20 10.06 3.26
C LEU A 67 8.40 10.78 2.63
N THR A 68 8.14 11.55 1.58
CA THR A 68 9.18 12.40 0.98
C THR A 68 9.35 13.71 1.75
N PRO A 69 10.60 14.16 2.00
CA PRO A 69 10.84 15.45 2.64
C PRO A 69 10.49 16.66 1.76
N ARG A 70 10.24 16.45 0.47
CA ARG A 70 9.92 17.53 -0.48
C ARG A 70 8.60 18.23 -0.14
N TYR A 71 7.57 17.46 0.23
CA TYR A 71 6.22 17.98 0.51
C TYR A 71 5.44 17.15 1.54
N GLY A 72 6.07 16.17 2.17
CA GLY A 72 5.45 15.32 3.20
C GLY A 72 4.45 14.30 2.70
N GLY A 73 4.32 14.09 1.40
CA GLY A 73 3.47 13.07 0.82
C GLY A 73 4.15 11.70 0.76
N ALA A 74 3.36 10.64 0.58
CA ALA A 74 3.87 9.29 0.43
C ALA A 74 4.57 9.11 -0.93
N VAL A 75 5.76 8.51 -0.92
CA VAL A 75 6.49 8.08 -2.12
C VAL A 75 6.49 6.56 -2.25
N ILE A 76 6.35 5.84 -1.14
CA ILE A 76 6.18 4.39 -1.10
C ILE A 76 4.70 4.11 -0.82
N GLY A 77 4.06 3.37 -1.69
CA GLY A 77 2.63 3.07 -1.57
C GLY A 77 2.13 2.16 -2.69
N GLY A 78 0.86 1.86 -2.66
CA GLY A 78 0.21 1.05 -3.69
C GLY A 78 0.21 1.74 -5.05
N ILE A 79 0.54 0.99 -6.10
CA ILE A 79 0.52 1.44 -7.50
C ILE A 79 -0.23 0.45 -8.38
N HIS A 80 -0.58 0.86 -9.60
CA HIS A 80 -1.21 0.01 -10.62
C HIS A 80 -2.43 -0.75 -10.08
N ASP A 81 -2.34 -2.05 -9.91
CA ASP A 81 -3.45 -2.93 -9.50
C ASP A 81 -3.96 -2.65 -8.09
N HIS A 82 -3.11 -2.14 -7.19
CA HIS A 82 -3.55 -1.70 -5.87
C HIS A 82 -4.53 -0.53 -5.96
N ILE A 83 -4.25 0.44 -6.85
CA ILE A 83 -5.13 1.59 -7.08
C ILE A 83 -6.44 1.13 -7.72
N SER A 84 -6.35 0.25 -8.73
CA SER A 84 -7.52 -0.32 -9.40
C SER A 84 -8.39 -1.13 -8.43
N GLY A 85 -7.77 -1.94 -7.58
CA GLY A 85 -8.46 -2.71 -6.54
C GLY A 85 -9.14 -1.82 -5.50
N ALA A 86 -8.46 -0.80 -5.01
CA ALA A 86 -9.02 0.16 -4.07
C ALA A 86 -10.22 0.92 -4.69
N TYR A 87 -10.09 1.33 -5.96
CA TYR A 87 -11.17 1.96 -6.70
C TYR A 87 -12.40 1.05 -6.82
N LEU A 88 -12.21 -0.19 -7.28
CA LEU A 88 -13.32 -1.13 -7.46
C LEU A 88 -14.01 -1.48 -6.14
N LEU A 89 -13.25 -1.68 -5.08
CA LEU A 89 -13.81 -1.99 -3.76
C LEU A 89 -14.55 -0.81 -3.14
N SER A 90 -14.04 0.41 -3.30
CA SER A 90 -14.64 1.59 -2.66
C SER A 90 -15.83 2.19 -3.42
N ARG A 91 -16.22 1.65 -4.57
CA ARG A 91 -17.42 2.10 -5.28
C ARG A 91 -18.68 1.80 -4.47
N PRO A 92 -19.64 2.74 -4.39
CA PRO A 92 -20.82 2.61 -3.55
C PRO A 92 -21.70 1.40 -3.89
N GLU A 93 -21.70 0.96 -5.15
CA GLU A 93 -22.47 -0.18 -5.62
C GLU A 93 -21.78 -1.54 -5.43
N THR A 94 -20.53 -1.56 -4.99
CA THR A 94 -19.76 -2.81 -4.88
C THR A 94 -20.23 -3.66 -3.71
N LYS A 95 -20.81 -4.81 -4.04
CA LYS A 95 -21.27 -5.82 -3.10
C LYS A 95 -20.40 -7.06 -3.23
N ILE A 96 -19.81 -7.50 -2.14
CA ILE A 96 -18.97 -8.69 -2.07
C ILE A 96 -19.70 -9.76 -1.27
N SER A 97 -19.90 -10.95 -1.84
CA SER A 97 -20.54 -12.05 -1.11
C SER A 97 -19.82 -12.30 0.22
N LYS A 98 -20.55 -12.67 1.25
CA LYS A 98 -19.98 -12.92 2.59
C LYS A 98 -18.82 -13.91 2.53
N ARG A 99 -18.95 -14.97 1.74
CA ARG A 99 -17.89 -15.96 1.55
C ARG A 99 -16.60 -15.33 1.03
N HIS A 100 -16.68 -14.58 -0.06
CA HIS A 100 -15.53 -13.90 -0.68
C HIS A 100 -14.92 -12.85 0.25
N GLY A 101 -15.75 -12.07 0.94
CA GLY A 101 -15.27 -11.10 1.92
C GLY A 101 -14.50 -11.73 3.07
N LEU A 102 -14.97 -12.88 3.57
CA LEU A 102 -14.23 -13.64 4.59
C LEU A 102 -12.92 -14.23 4.06
N GLU A 103 -12.88 -14.71 2.82
CA GLU A 103 -11.63 -15.14 2.17
C GLU A 103 -10.63 -13.99 2.06
N MET A 104 -11.08 -12.81 1.65
CA MET A 104 -10.24 -11.59 1.57
C MET A 104 -9.65 -11.22 2.93
N LEU A 105 -10.50 -11.17 3.98
CA LEU A 105 -10.08 -10.87 5.35
C LEU A 105 -9.10 -11.92 5.89
N GLY A 106 -9.34 -13.20 5.59
CA GLY A 106 -8.45 -14.31 5.97
C GLY A 106 -7.07 -14.19 5.30
N ASN A 107 -7.03 -13.82 4.02
CA ASN A 107 -5.77 -13.67 3.27
C ASN A 107 -4.87 -12.55 3.81
N ILE A 108 -5.45 -11.49 4.37
CA ILE A 108 -4.69 -10.41 5.03
C ILE A 108 -4.42 -10.69 6.52
N GLY A 109 -4.85 -11.85 7.04
CA GLY A 109 -4.67 -12.21 8.45
C GLY A 109 -5.47 -11.35 9.42
N TYR A 110 -6.62 -10.82 9.00
CA TYR A 110 -7.45 -9.97 9.84
C TYR A 110 -8.08 -10.75 10.98
N THR A 111 -7.89 -10.29 12.22
CA THR A 111 -8.39 -10.94 13.45
C THR A 111 -9.39 -10.09 14.24
N GLY A 112 -9.75 -8.92 13.71
CA GLY A 112 -10.66 -7.98 14.34
C GLY A 112 -12.15 -8.34 14.18
N SER A 113 -13.03 -7.42 14.57
CA SER A 113 -14.48 -7.56 14.39
C SER A 113 -14.86 -7.51 12.91
N LEU A 114 -15.75 -8.39 12.48
CA LEU A 114 -16.21 -8.41 11.10
C LEU A 114 -16.99 -7.13 10.74
N PRO A 115 -16.85 -6.65 9.50
CA PRO A 115 -17.65 -5.56 8.97
C PRO A 115 -19.15 -5.90 9.00
N LYS A 116 -19.98 -4.89 8.86
CA LYS A 116 -21.43 -5.04 8.84
C LYS A 116 -21.88 -5.96 7.70
N VAL A 117 -22.61 -7.03 8.04
CA VAL A 117 -23.22 -7.93 7.06
C VAL A 117 -24.56 -7.37 6.63
N HIS A 118 -24.77 -7.27 5.35
CA HIS A 118 -26.03 -6.90 4.73
C HIS A 118 -26.75 -8.14 4.16
N LYS A 119 -28.06 -8.09 4.06
CA LYS A 119 -28.88 -9.15 3.46
C LYS A 119 -29.49 -8.63 2.15
N GLY A 120 -29.36 -9.39 1.10
CA GLY A 120 -29.91 -9.10 -0.22
C GLY A 120 -30.61 -10.30 -0.83
N PRO A 121 -31.20 -10.16 -2.02
CA PRO A 121 -31.90 -11.26 -2.70
C PRO A 121 -30.96 -12.44 -2.99
N ASP A 122 -29.68 -12.18 -3.23
CA ASP A 122 -28.66 -13.19 -3.56
C ASP A 122 -27.90 -13.71 -2.33
N GLY A 123 -28.36 -13.36 -1.10
CA GLY A 123 -27.74 -13.80 0.14
C GLY A 123 -27.09 -12.70 0.95
N GLU A 124 -26.20 -13.10 1.86
CA GLU A 124 -25.46 -12.16 2.73
C GLU A 124 -24.24 -11.60 2.01
N TYR A 125 -23.99 -10.30 2.15
CA TYR A 125 -22.87 -9.60 1.52
C TYR A 125 -22.28 -8.51 2.42
N PHE A 126 -21.05 -8.11 2.11
CA PHE A 126 -20.39 -6.91 2.63
C PHE A 126 -20.40 -5.80 1.57
N MET A 127 -20.48 -4.56 2.01
CA MET A 127 -20.16 -3.44 1.14
C MET A 127 -18.64 -3.37 0.96
N GLY A 128 -18.19 -3.04 -0.26
CA GLY A 128 -16.75 -2.98 -0.54
C GLY A 128 -16.04 -1.91 0.27
N GLU A 129 -16.66 -0.75 0.49
CA GLU A 129 -16.11 0.33 1.34
C GLU A 129 -15.94 -0.09 2.81
N ASP A 130 -16.83 -0.95 3.34
CA ASP A 130 -16.69 -1.49 4.69
C ASP A 130 -15.48 -2.44 4.79
N LEU A 131 -15.21 -3.23 3.75
CA LEU A 131 -14.03 -4.10 3.69
C LEU A 131 -12.73 -3.30 3.59
N VAL A 132 -12.70 -2.23 2.81
CA VAL A 132 -11.53 -1.33 2.76
C VAL A 132 -11.31 -0.65 4.10
N SER A 133 -12.38 -0.24 4.77
CA SER A 133 -12.31 0.44 6.06
C SER A 133 -11.67 -0.40 7.16
N VAL A 134 -11.75 -1.72 7.07
CA VAL A 134 -11.17 -2.64 8.07
C VAL A 134 -9.65 -2.49 8.25
N ILE A 135 -8.95 -2.13 7.17
CA ILE A 135 -7.48 -1.98 7.19
C ILE A 135 -7.01 -0.59 7.59
N ILE A 136 -7.92 0.37 7.72
CA ILE A 136 -7.59 1.76 8.05
C ILE A 136 -7.70 1.95 9.56
N PRO A 137 -6.64 2.43 10.24
CA PRO A 137 -6.67 2.72 11.66
C PRO A 137 -7.73 3.76 12.04
N GLU A 138 -8.40 3.58 13.19
CA GLU A 138 -9.48 4.46 13.66
C GLU A 138 -9.05 5.92 13.93
N ASN A 139 -7.76 6.14 14.17
CA ASN A 139 -7.20 7.49 14.38
C ASN A 139 -6.96 8.27 13.09
N ILE A 140 -7.23 7.69 11.93
CA ILE A 140 -7.09 8.37 10.63
C ILE A 140 -8.36 9.16 10.31
N HIS A 141 -8.13 10.46 10.06
CA HIS A 141 -9.17 11.40 9.64
C HIS A 141 -8.65 12.19 8.45
N LEU A 142 -9.21 11.96 7.27
CA LEU A 142 -8.80 12.61 6.03
C LEU A 142 -10.03 13.07 5.25
N ARG A 143 -9.89 14.17 4.53
CA ARG A 143 -10.85 14.62 3.53
C ARG A 143 -10.13 15.13 2.31
N PHE A 144 -10.44 14.59 1.16
CA PHE A 144 -9.85 14.99 -0.11
C PHE A 144 -10.87 14.83 -1.24
N ARG A 145 -10.56 15.40 -2.39
CA ARG A 145 -11.37 15.22 -3.60
C ARG A 145 -10.72 14.23 -4.55
N SER A 146 -11.50 13.28 -5.02
CA SER A 146 -11.10 12.34 -6.06
C SER A 146 -10.88 13.05 -7.41
N ARG A 147 -10.35 12.34 -8.40
CA ARG A 147 -10.24 12.86 -9.77
C ARG A 147 -11.59 13.11 -10.42
N SER A 148 -12.60 12.33 -10.07
CA SER A 148 -14.01 12.50 -10.48
C SER A 148 -14.70 13.66 -9.78
N ASN A 149 -13.97 14.41 -8.93
CA ASN A 149 -14.46 15.55 -8.14
C ASN A 149 -15.44 15.17 -7.02
N ASP A 150 -15.51 13.89 -6.66
CA ASP A 150 -16.29 13.40 -5.53
C ASP A 150 -15.54 13.63 -4.22
N ASP A 151 -16.25 13.98 -3.17
CA ASP A 151 -15.66 14.09 -1.83
C ASP A 151 -15.41 12.69 -1.26
N VAL A 152 -14.16 12.40 -0.92
CA VAL A 152 -13.78 11.20 -0.17
C VAL A 152 -13.48 11.59 1.26
N VAL A 153 -14.14 10.96 2.19
CA VAL A 153 -14.00 11.22 3.62
C VAL A 153 -13.61 9.93 4.33
N VAL A 154 -12.49 10.01 5.06
CA VAL A 154 -12.11 8.98 6.03
C VAL A 154 -12.34 9.57 7.43
N LYS A 155 -13.22 8.96 8.21
CA LYS A 155 -13.55 9.38 9.56
C LYS A 155 -13.59 8.18 10.49
N ASN A 156 -12.78 8.21 11.55
CA ASN A 156 -12.63 7.09 12.48
C ASN A 156 -12.30 5.77 11.75
N GLY A 157 -11.39 5.83 10.78
CA GLY A 157 -11.01 4.68 9.97
C GLY A 157 -12.04 4.23 8.93
N LYS A 158 -13.23 4.82 8.89
CA LYS A 158 -14.27 4.48 7.90
C LYS A 158 -14.13 5.34 6.66
N VAL A 159 -14.04 4.67 5.51
CA VAL A 159 -14.02 5.30 4.19
C VAL A 159 -15.44 5.54 3.71
N SER A 160 -15.68 6.70 3.16
CA SER A 160 -16.90 7.04 2.43
C SER A 160 -16.50 7.78 1.15
N GLY A 161 -16.94 7.27 0.02
CA GLY A 161 -16.58 7.75 -1.30
C GLY A 161 -15.53 6.88 -2.01
N THR A 162 -15.43 7.08 -3.33
CA THR A 162 -14.61 6.23 -4.21
C THR A 162 -13.15 6.65 -4.17
N LEU A 163 -12.27 5.74 -3.74
CA LEU A 163 -10.82 5.92 -3.74
C LEU A 163 -10.28 5.92 -5.18
N ASP A 164 -9.38 6.83 -5.48
CA ASP A 164 -8.70 6.88 -6.77
C ASP A 164 -7.20 7.21 -6.62
N LYS A 165 -6.52 7.50 -7.71
CA LYS A 165 -5.07 7.80 -7.71
C LYS A 165 -4.68 9.01 -6.83
N ARG A 166 -5.61 9.85 -6.40
CA ARG A 166 -5.35 10.99 -5.51
C ARG A 166 -5.56 10.65 -4.04
N ALA A 167 -6.18 9.50 -3.78
CA ALA A 167 -6.46 9.00 -2.43
C ALA A 167 -5.21 8.55 -1.68
#